data_d32aae1bfb6e57c920ee1c13d7e8bc3d
#
_entry.id   d32aae1bfb6e57c920ee1c13d7e8bc3d
#
_cell.length_a   1.000
_cell.length_b   1.000
_cell.length_c   1.000
_cell.angle_alpha   90.00
_cell.angle_beta   90.00
_cell.angle_gamma   90.00
#
_symmetry.space_group_name_H-M   'P 1'
#
loop_
_entity.id
_entity.type
_entity.pdbx_description
1 polymer ?
#
loop_
_entity_poly.entity_id
_entity_poly.type
_entity_poly.pdbx_seq_one_letter_code
_entity_poly.pdbx_strand_id
1 'polypeptide(L)'
;MNAAATALEVKSVSRNFGGVAALADVSFAVREGEVMGLIGPNGAGKSTLFEIVSGNLAPSSGRIFYFGADCTAQPSHVRRRAGMCRTFQKVRLFESMTVAQNITVAASQCLQSAHSAREEVDAILGQLRLETLAARRPSELTLADRKRVEIGRALAGHCRLLMLDESLSGLTHEEAEHLIGEVLTLNRTRGITVIVVEHVLSVLAAMVTRLVVLNNGRMIADGTPREVAHDPVVIEAYLGKKYGALL
;
A
#
# COMPACT_ATOMS: atom_id res chain seq x y z
N MET A 1 -17.91 20.35 -10.12
CA MET A 1 -17.16 19.10 -9.87
C MET A 1 -16.90 19.07 -8.36
N ASN A 2 -17.55 18.19 -7.61
CA ASN A 2 -17.24 18.01 -6.18
C ASN A 2 -15.78 17.59 -6.05
N ALA A 3 -15.00 18.31 -5.23
CA ALA A 3 -13.64 17.89 -4.91
C ALA A 3 -13.73 16.49 -4.27
N ALA A 4 -12.99 15.52 -4.81
CA ALA A 4 -12.96 14.17 -4.25
C ALA A 4 -12.60 14.24 -2.76
N ALA A 5 -13.33 13.50 -1.93
CA ALA A 5 -13.08 13.47 -0.49
C ALA A 5 -11.66 12.95 -0.19
N THR A 6 -11.07 13.41 0.91
CA THR A 6 -9.75 12.93 1.36
C THR A 6 -9.92 11.61 2.10
N ALA A 7 -9.28 10.56 1.60
CA ALA A 7 -9.27 9.24 2.24
C ALA A 7 -8.24 9.15 3.37
N LEU A 8 -7.04 9.68 3.14
CA LEU A 8 -5.96 9.71 4.13
C LEU A 8 -5.31 11.09 4.15
N GLU A 9 -5.07 11.63 5.34
CA GLU A 9 -4.29 12.85 5.52
C GLU A 9 -3.20 12.62 6.57
N VAL A 10 -1.96 12.90 6.19
CA VAL A 10 -0.78 12.88 7.04
C VAL A 10 -0.40 14.32 7.30
N LYS A 11 -0.40 14.76 8.57
CA LYS A 11 -0.12 16.16 8.97
C LYS A 11 1.10 16.22 9.86
N SER A 12 2.18 16.84 9.37
CA SER A 12 3.41 17.15 10.10
C SER A 12 3.95 15.95 10.91
N VAL A 13 3.90 14.75 10.31
CA VAL A 13 4.29 13.52 10.99
C VAL A 13 5.80 13.44 11.08
N SER A 14 6.28 13.27 12.32
CA SER A 14 7.69 13.00 12.62
C SER A 14 7.84 11.74 13.45
N ARG A 15 8.98 11.06 13.28
CA ARG A 15 9.34 9.89 14.10
C ARG A 15 10.84 9.85 14.37
N ASN A 16 11.18 9.80 15.65
CA ASN A 16 12.56 9.65 16.11
C ASN A 16 12.77 8.28 16.74
N PHE A 17 13.91 7.67 16.47
CA PHE A 17 14.41 6.47 17.14
C PHE A 17 15.74 6.82 17.81
N GLY A 18 15.73 7.00 19.13
CA GLY A 18 16.90 7.50 19.84
C GLY A 18 17.34 8.86 19.26
N GLY A 19 18.56 8.97 18.74
CA GLY A 19 19.09 10.19 18.13
C GLY A 19 18.83 10.34 16.63
N VAL A 20 18.14 9.38 15.99
CA VAL A 20 17.92 9.38 14.54
C VAL A 20 16.48 9.78 14.20
N ALA A 21 16.31 10.84 13.40
CA ALA A 21 15.02 11.22 12.85
C ALA A 21 14.71 10.37 11.61
N ALA A 22 13.85 9.35 11.76
CA ALA A 22 13.41 8.51 10.66
C ALA A 22 12.36 9.20 9.77
N LEU A 23 11.56 10.11 10.35
CA LEU A 23 10.66 11.02 9.64
C LEU A 23 10.72 12.40 10.29
N ALA A 24 10.67 13.45 9.47
CA ALA A 24 10.74 14.85 9.90
C ALA A 24 9.73 15.69 9.11
N ASP A 25 8.62 16.03 9.75
CA ASP A 25 7.57 16.94 9.24
C ASP A 25 6.97 16.51 7.89
N VAL A 26 6.60 15.24 7.77
CA VAL A 26 5.99 14.71 6.55
C VAL A 26 4.50 15.05 6.52
N SER A 27 4.07 15.70 5.41
CA SER A 27 2.66 16.09 5.22
C SER A 27 2.22 15.83 3.78
N PHE A 28 1.14 15.06 3.59
CA PHE A 28 0.46 14.87 2.31
C PHE A 28 -0.98 14.37 2.55
N ALA A 29 -1.80 14.43 1.52
CA ALA A 29 -3.15 13.87 1.54
C ALA A 29 -3.36 12.96 0.32
N VAL A 30 -4.18 11.92 0.48
CA VAL A 30 -4.59 10.99 -0.59
C VAL A 30 -6.09 11.11 -0.77
N ARG A 31 -6.54 11.32 -2.00
CA ARG A 31 -7.96 11.44 -2.32
C ARG A 31 -8.63 10.08 -2.36
N GLU A 32 -9.92 10.04 -2.11
CA GLU A 32 -10.72 8.81 -2.27
C GLU A 32 -10.65 8.31 -3.72
N GLY A 33 -10.36 7.02 -3.90
CA GLY A 33 -10.19 6.38 -5.21
C GLY A 33 -8.86 6.69 -5.92
N GLU A 34 -7.97 7.49 -5.32
CA GLU A 34 -6.64 7.76 -5.88
C GLU A 34 -5.74 6.53 -5.79
N VAL A 35 -4.87 6.35 -6.80
CA VAL A 35 -3.75 5.42 -6.76
C VAL A 35 -2.47 6.25 -6.69
N MET A 36 -1.85 6.29 -5.51
CA MET A 36 -0.66 7.08 -5.21
C MET A 36 0.56 6.18 -4.99
N GLY A 37 1.69 6.56 -5.57
CA GLY A 37 2.98 5.93 -5.31
C GLY A 37 3.76 6.67 -4.21
N LEU A 38 4.41 5.92 -3.32
CA LEU A 38 5.36 6.43 -2.35
C LEU A 38 6.74 5.86 -2.66
N ILE A 39 7.66 6.71 -3.08
CA ILE A 39 9.00 6.32 -3.50
C ILE A 39 10.08 7.01 -2.68
N GLY A 40 11.32 6.57 -2.85
CA GLY A 40 12.50 7.14 -2.20
C GLY A 40 13.60 6.09 -2.06
N PRO A 41 14.86 6.50 -1.88
CA PRO A 41 15.97 5.57 -1.68
C PRO A 41 15.80 4.71 -0.42
N ASN A 42 16.64 3.68 -0.27
CA ASN A 42 16.67 2.86 0.93
C ASN A 42 16.99 3.73 2.15
N GLY A 43 16.27 3.54 3.25
CA GLY A 43 16.40 4.37 4.45
C GLY A 43 15.67 5.72 4.39
N ALA A 44 14.95 6.04 3.31
CA ALA A 44 14.21 7.31 3.18
C ALA A 44 13.05 7.51 4.17
N GLY A 45 12.63 6.45 4.90
CA GLY A 45 11.54 6.52 5.88
C GLY A 45 10.22 5.91 5.40
N LYS A 46 10.15 5.35 4.19
CA LYS A 46 8.92 4.78 3.61
C LYS A 46 8.25 3.73 4.52
N SER A 47 8.99 2.72 4.95
CA SER A 47 8.46 1.67 5.83
C SER A 47 8.04 2.22 7.19
N THR A 48 8.78 3.19 7.74
CA THR A 48 8.41 3.88 8.99
C THR A 48 7.08 4.62 8.83
N LEU A 49 6.89 5.31 7.71
CA LEU A 49 5.64 6.00 7.41
C LEU A 49 4.48 5.00 7.25
N PHE A 50 4.70 3.88 6.57
CA PHE A 50 3.69 2.82 6.43
C PHE A 50 3.30 2.20 7.79
N GLU A 51 4.27 1.95 8.67
CA GLU A 51 4.00 1.47 10.03
C GLU A 51 3.18 2.49 10.84
N ILE A 52 3.45 3.79 10.68
CA ILE A 52 2.68 4.85 11.36
C ILE A 52 1.27 4.95 10.79
N VAL A 53 1.12 4.99 9.46
CA VAL A 53 -0.19 5.07 8.81
C VAL A 53 -1.03 3.85 9.13
N SER A 54 -0.44 2.64 9.16
CA SER A 54 -1.16 1.41 9.52
C SER A 54 -1.46 1.26 11.02
N GLY A 55 -0.92 2.13 11.89
CA GLY A 55 -1.14 2.08 13.34
C GLY A 55 -0.35 1.03 14.10
N ASN A 56 0.71 0.49 13.49
CA ASN A 56 1.66 -0.41 14.16
C ASN A 56 2.75 0.36 14.92
N LEU A 57 2.95 1.63 14.56
CA LEU A 57 3.91 2.52 15.18
C LEU A 57 3.25 3.87 15.46
N ALA A 58 3.43 4.41 16.66
CA ALA A 58 2.97 5.77 16.96
C ALA A 58 3.95 6.80 16.38
N PRO A 59 3.49 7.94 15.84
CA PRO A 59 4.38 9.05 15.50
C PRO A 59 4.95 9.69 16.78
N SER A 60 6.11 10.36 16.67
CA SER A 60 6.64 11.20 17.75
C SER A 60 5.89 12.53 17.84
N SER A 61 5.44 13.06 16.71
CA SER A 61 4.58 14.24 16.57
C SER A 61 3.78 14.18 15.27
N GLY A 62 2.80 15.07 15.13
CA GLY A 62 1.91 15.12 13.96
C GLY A 62 0.66 14.27 14.15
N ARG A 63 -0.17 14.23 13.10
CA ARG A 63 -1.47 13.53 13.12
C ARG A 63 -1.76 12.79 11.85
N ILE A 64 -2.56 11.73 11.96
CA ILE A 64 -3.10 10.95 10.85
C ILE A 64 -4.62 11.04 10.89
N PHE A 65 -5.22 11.43 9.76
CA PHE A 65 -6.67 11.44 9.61
C PHE A 65 -7.07 10.44 8.53
N TYR A 66 -8.07 9.67 8.81
CA TYR A 66 -8.65 8.69 7.90
C TYR A 66 -10.12 9.02 7.68
N PHE A 67 -10.50 9.36 6.42
CA PHE A 67 -11.81 9.90 6.07
C PHE A 67 -12.28 11.01 7.04
N GLY A 68 -11.38 11.95 7.35
CA GLY A 68 -11.63 13.09 8.23
C GLY A 68 -11.59 12.79 9.73
N ALA A 69 -11.56 11.53 10.15
CA ALA A 69 -11.47 11.14 11.55
C ALA A 69 -10.00 11.02 12.00
N ASP A 70 -9.64 11.63 13.12
CA ASP A 70 -8.29 11.48 13.72
C ASP A 70 -8.11 10.03 14.20
N CYS A 71 -7.20 9.31 13.58
CA CYS A 71 -6.85 7.94 13.93
C CYS A 71 -5.44 7.80 14.52
N THR A 72 -4.77 8.91 14.83
CA THR A 72 -3.36 8.95 15.27
C THR A 72 -3.04 7.97 16.40
N ALA A 73 -3.89 7.92 17.43
CA ALA A 73 -3.71 7.02 18.57
C ALA A 73 -4.36 5.64 18.39
N GLN A 74 -5.07 5.39 17.28
CA GLN A 74 -5.75 4.12 17.07
C GLN A 74 -4.75 3.02 16.67
N PRO A 75 -4.83 1.84 17.31
CA PRO A 75 -3.99 0.69 16.95
C PRO A 75 -4.43 0.08 15.61
N SER A 76 -3.52 -0.70 15.00
CA SER A 76 -3.69 -1.24 13.64
C SER A 76 -4.97 -2.06 13.45
N HIS A 77 -5.39 -2.84 14.44
CA HIS A 77 -6.61 -3.64 14.34
C HIS A 77 -7.89 -2.78 14.28
N VAL A 78 -7.91 -1.60 14.91
CA VAL A 78 -9.02 -0.63 14.82
C VAL A 78 -9.06 0.00 13.42
N ARG A 79 -7.90 0.45 12.92
CA ARG A 79 -7.78 1.00 11.55
C ARG A 79 -8.14 -0.05 10.50
N ARG A 80 -7.75 -1.31 10.72
CA ARG A 80 -8.12 -2.44 9.85
C ARG A 80 -9.64 -2.63 9.76
N ARG A 81 -10.35 -2.59 10.91
CA ARG A 81 -11.81 -2.67 10.96
C ARG A 81 -12.49 -1.47 10.30
N ALA A 82 -11.85 -0.31 10.33
CA ALA A 82 -12.33 0.89 9.62
C ALA A 82 -12.07 0.83 8.09
N GLY A 83 -11.37 -0.20 7.58
CA GLY A 83 -11.12 -0.41 6.16
C GLY A 83 -9.74 0.04 5.68
N MET A 84 -8.79 0.32 6.58
CA MET A 84 -7.40 0.57 6.24
C MET A 84 -6.62 -0.74 6.24
N CYS A 85 -6.26 -1.22 5.06
CA CYS A 85 -5.69 -2.54 4.83
C CYS A 85 -4.27 -2.43 4.30
N ARG A 86 -3.41 -3.38 4.63
CA ARG A 86 -2.05 -3.44 4.08
C ARG A 86 -1.61 -4.86 3.75
N THR A 87 -0.72 -4.98 2.79
CA THR A 87 0.15 -6.14 2.61
C THR A 87 1.43 -5.96 3.42
N PHE A 88 2.25 -7.00 3.49
CA PHE A 88 3.55 -6.96 4.16
C PHE A 88 4.65 -7.23 3.14
N GLN A 89 5.84 -6.67 3.37
CA GLN A 89 7.00 -6.87 2.50
C GLN A 89 7.35 -8.36 2.29
N LYS A 90 7.20 -9.18 3.33
CA LYS A 90 7.29 -10.66 3.21
C LYS A 90 5.90 -11.24 3.23
N VAL A 91 5.55 -11.99 2.19
CA VAL A 91 4.29 -12.73 2.12
C VAL A 91 4.12 -13.63 3.34
N ARG A 92 3.04 -13.43 4.09
CA ARG A 92 2.72 -14.17 5.32
C ARG A 92 1.39 -14.89 5.17
N LEU A 93 1.42 -16.07 4.58
CA LEU A 93 0.25 -16.93 4.45
C LEU A 93 0.24 -18.00 5.55
N PHE A 94 -0.94 -18.48 5.90
CA PHE A 94 -1.07 -19.64 6.77
C PHE A 94 -0.80 -20.89 5.93
N GLU A 95 0.39 -21.47 6.07
CA GLU A 95 0.89 -22.57 5.24
C GLU A 95 0.04 -23.85 5.37
N SER A 96 -0.63 -24.07 6.50
CA SER A 96 -1.53 -25.20 6.73
C SER A 96 -2.91 -25.04 6.14
N MET A 97 -3.28 -23.84 5.67
CA MET A 97 -4.60 -23.50 5.15
C MET A 97 -4.57 -23.38 3.62
N THR A 98 -5.71 -23.65 2.99
CA THR A 98 -5.89 -23.41 1.56
C THR A 98 -5.96 -21.91 1.23
N VAL A 99 -5.90 -21.56 -0.05
CA VAL A 99 -6.10 -20.18 -0.53
C VAL A 99 -7.43 -19.60 -0.03
N ALA A 100 -8.52 -20.31 -0.24
CA ALA A 100 -9.84 -19.88 0.22
C ALA A 100 -9.89 -19.69 1.75
N GLN A 101 -9.31 -20.62 2.52
CA GLN A 101 -9.25 -20.52 3.98
C GLN A 101 -8.40 -19.32 4.45
N ASN A 102 -7.27 -19.05 3.78
CA ASN A 102 -6.44 -17.87 4.07
C ASN A 102 -7.23 -16.57 3.95
N ILE A 103 -8.05 -16.43 2.90
CA ILE A 103 -8.90 -15.24 2.69
C ILE A 103 -10.06 -15.23 3.69
N THR A 104 -10.69 -16.40 3.97
CA THR A 104 -11.80 -16.54 4.91
C THR A 104 -11.44 -16.07 6.31
N VAL A 105 -10.25 -16.38 6.81
CA VAL A 105 -9.80 -15.90 8.14
C VAL A 105 -9.86 -14.37 8.24
N ALA A 106 -9.47 -13.67 7.19
CA ALA A 106 -9.52 -12.20 7.18
C ALA A 106 -10.94 -11.67 7.03
N ALA A 107 -11.78 -12.28 6.18
CA ALA A 107 -13.17 -11.92 5.99
C ALA A 107 -13.99 -12.08 7.28
N SER A 108 -13.80 -13.19 7.99
CA SER A 108 -14.53 -13.51 9.23
C SER A 108 -14.24 -12.55 10.39
N GLN A 109 -13.12 -11.82 10.36
CA GLN A 109 -12.82 -10.80 11.37
C GLN A 109 -13.55 -9.48 11.16
N CYS A 110 -14.06 -9.23 9.95
CA CYS A 110 -14.67 -7.97 9.56
C CYS A 110 -16.17 -8.11 9.28
N LEU A 111 -16.64 -9.30 8.87
CA LEU A 111 -18.03 -9.55 8.46
C LEU A 111 -18.78 -10.31 9.54
N GLN A 112 -20.06 -9.94 9.74
CA GLN A 112 -20.86 -10.43 10.85
C GLN A 112 -21.47 -11.83 10.62
N SER A 113 -21.55 -12.31 9.38
CA SER A 113 -22.13 -13.61 9.07
C SER A 113 -21.19 -14.49 8.24
N ALA A 114 -21.28 -15.81 8.43
CA ALA A 114 -20.55 -16.77 7.63
C ALA A 114 -20.95 -16.73 6.14
N HIS A 115 -22.20 -16.37 5.85
CA HIS A 115 -22.71 -16.23 4.49
C HIS A 115 -22.02 -15.04 3.78
N SER A 116 -22.05 -13.85 4.38
CA SER A 116 -21.38 -12.66 3.84
C SER A 116 -19.87 -12.85 3.69
N ALA A 117 -19.24 -13.59 4.63
CA ALA A 117 -17.81 -13.91 4.53
C ALA A 117 -17.52 -14.82 3.32
N ARG A 118 -18.39 -15.79 3.04
CA ARG A 118 -18.26 -16.69 1.89
C ARG A 118 -18.43 -15.94 0.56
N GLU A 119 -19.48 -15.12 0.44
CA GLU A 119 -19.72 -14.30 -0.76
C GLU A 119 -18.52 -13.38 -1.06
N GLU A 120 -17.97 -12.74 -0.02
CA GLU A 120 -16.78 -11.89 -0.17
C GLU A 120 -15.55 -12.69 -0.62
N VAL A 121 -15.34 -13.89 -0.05
CA VAL A 121 -14.25 -14.78 -0.46
C VAL A 121 -14.37 -15.18 -1.92
N ASP A 122 -15.56 -15.61 -2.36
CA ASP A 122 -15.84 -16.02 -3.73
C ASP A 122 -15.63 -14.84 -4.70
N ALA A 123 -16.05 -13.63 -4.33
CA ALA A 123 -15.83 -12.41 -5.11
C ALA A 123 -14.34 -12.08 -5.23
N ILE A 124 -13.58 -12.18 -4.15
CA ILE A 124 -12.12 -11.93 -4.15
C ILE A 124 -11.39 -12.97 -4.99
N LEU A 125 -11.74 -14.24 -4.86
CA LEU A 125 -11.15 -15.30 -5.69
C LEU A 125 -11.33 -15.00 -7.18
N GLY A 126 -12.55 -14.61 -7.61
CA GLY A 126 -12.82 -14.24 -8.99
C GLY A 126 -12.03 -13.00 -9.46
N GLN A 127 -12.00 -11.95 -8.63
CA GLN A 127 -11.31 -10.70 -8.98
C GLN A 127 -9.80 -10.83 -9.10
N LEU A 128 -9.19 -11.75 -8.35
CA LEU A 128 -7.75 -12.03 -8.35
C LEU A 128 -7.40 -13.30 -9.15
N ARG A 129 -8.34 -13.88 -9.90
CA ARG A 129 -8.16 -15.09 -10.72
C ARG A 129 -7.59 -16.26 -9.94
N LEU A 130 -8.07 -16.46 -8.71
CA LEU A 130 -7.62 -17.50 -7.79
C LEU A 130 -8.63 -18.68 -7.68
N GLU A 131 -9.71 -18.71 -8.46
CA GLU A 131 -10.78 -19.71 -8.35
C GLU A 131 -10.24 -21.13 -8.49
N THR A 132 -9.39 -21.37 -9.49
CA THR A 132 -8.79 -22.69 -9.74
C THR A 132 -7.75 -23.10 -8.69
N LEU A 133 -7.27 -22.14 -7.91
CA LEU A 133 -6.28 -22.32 -6.85
C LEU A 133 -6.91 -22.35 -5.44
N ALA A 134 -8.22 -22.14 -5.33
CA ALA A 134 -8.93 -21.95 -4.06
C ALA A 134 -8.70 -23.10 -3.04
N ALA A 135 -8.57 -24.34 -3.50
CA ALA A 135 -8.31 -25.52 -2.67
C ALA A 135 -6.81 -25.82 -2.44
N ARG A 136 -5.90 -25.13 -3.14
CA ARG A 136 -4.46 -25.33 -3.00
C ARG A 136 -3.91 -24.68 -1.73
N ARG A 137 -2.78 -25.20 -1.26
CA ARG A 137 -2.01 -24.63 -0.15
C ARG A 137 -0.91 -23.69 -0.65
N PRO A 138 -0.42 -22.76 0.17
CA PRO A 138 0.66 -21.83 -0.23
C PRO A 138 1.90 -22.53 -0.80
N SER A 139 2.27 -23.70 -0.29
CA SER A 139 3.43 -24.47 -0.79
C SER A 139 3.30 -24.92 -2.25
N GLU A 140 2.09 -24.94 -2.80
CA GLU A 140 1.78 -25.34 -4.17
C GLU A 140 1.63 -24.16 -5.14
N LEU A 141 1.83 -22.92 -4.65
CA LEU A 141 1.61 -21.68 -5.39
C LEU A 141 2.93 -21.08 -5.89
N THR A 142 2.85 -20.41 -7.04
CA THR A 142 3.91 -19.51 -7.51
C THR A 142 4.04 -18.29 -6.58
N LEU A 143 5.14 -17.53 -6.70
CA LEU A 143 5.30 -16.28 -5.95
C LEU A 143 4.20 -15.27 -6.29
N ALA A 144 3.84 -15.15 -7.56
CA ALA A 144 2.77 -14.27 -8.03
C ALA A 144 1.42 -14.64 -7.40
N ASP A 145 1.07 -15.92 -7.37
CA ASP A 145 -0.17 -16.38 -6.75
C ASP A 145 -0.19 -16.16 -5.23
N ARG A 146 0.94 -16.40 -4.56
CA ARG A 146 1.06 -16.08 -3.11
C ARG A 146 0.82 -14.59 -2.84
N LYS A 147 1.32 -13.69 -3.70
CA LYS A 147 1.08 -12.24 -3.60
C LYS A 147 -0.37 -11.88 -3.87
N ARG A 148 -1.03 -12.51 -4.85
CA ARG A 148 -2.49 -12.37 -5.07
C ARG A 148 -3.27 -12.78 -3.83
N VAL A 149 -2.92 -13.92 -3.21
CA VAL A 149 -3.59 -14.38 -1.98
C VAL A 149 -3.38 -13.39 -0.83
N GLU A 150 -2.20 -12.81 -0.69
CA GLU A 150 -1.93 -11.78 0.32
C GLU A 150 -2.77 -10.52 0.10
N ILE A 151 -2.87 -10.04 -1.15
CA ILE A 151 -3.77 -8.94 -1.53
C ILE A 151 -5.22 -9.33 -1.23
N GLY A 152 -5.65 -10.54 -1.59
CA GLY A 152 -6.98 -11.04 -1.27
C GLY A 152 -7.31 -11.02 0.22
N ARG A 153 -6.36 -11.39 1.07
CA ARG A 153 -6.49 -11.28 2.53
C ARG A 153 -6.57 -9.82 3.01
N ALA A 154 -5.81 -8.93 2.38
CA ALA A 154 -5.89 -7.51 2.70
C ALA A 154 -7.25 -6.92 2.29
N LEU A 155 -7.79 -7.32 1.15
CA LEU A 155 -9.11 -6.87 0.66
C LEU A 155 -10.28 -7.41 1.48
N ALA A 156 -10.16 -8.62 2.00
CA ALA A 156 -11.25 -9.33 2.67
C ALA A 156 -11.86 -8.51 3.81
N GLY A 157 -13.17 -8.27 3.75
CA GLY A 157 -13.86 -7.29 4.57
C GLY A 157 -13.92 -5.91 3.90
N HIS A 158 -14.29 -4.88 4.59
CA HIS A 158 -14.58 -3.55 4.03
C HIS A 158 -13.31 -2.72 3.72
N CYS A 159 -12.45 -3.19 2.80
CA CYS A 159 -11.26 -2.44 2.40
C CYS A 159 -11.64 -1.15 1.64
N ARG A 160 -11.24 0.02 2.15
CA ARG A 160 -11.40 1.33 1.51
C ARG A 160 -10.06 1.97 1.14
N LEU A 161 -8.99 1.63 1.86
CA LEU A 161 -7.62 2.03 1.59
C LEU A 161 -6.73 0.79 1.62
N LEU A 162 -6.14 0.44 0.49
CA LEU A 162 -5.18 -0.64 0.35
C LEU A 162 -3.75 -0.08 0.28
N MET A 163 -2.90 -0.50 1.19
CA MET A 163 -1.49 -0.12 1.26
C MET A 163 -0.64 -1.32 0.83
N LEU A 164 0.03 -1.19 -0.33
CA LEU A 164 0.89 -2.22 -0.92
C LEU A 164 2.36 -1.91 -0.62
N ASP A 165 3.03 -2.80 0.11
CA ASP A 165 4.42 -2.64 0.54
C ASP A 165 5.33 -3.61 -0.23
N GLU A 166 6.01 -3.10 -1.27
CA GLU A 166 6.90 -3.86 -2.16
C GLU A 166 6.27 -5.16 -2.71
N SER A 167 4.97 -5.07 -3.03
CA SER A 167 4.19 -6.25 -3.44
C SER A 167 4.57 -6.79 -4.82
N LEU A 168 5.31 -6.03 -5.63
CA LEU A 168 5.77 -6.44 -6.96
C LEU A 168 7.20 -7.02 -6.95
N SER A 169 7.91 -6.92 -5.82
CA SER A 169 9.28 -7.39 -5.69
C SER A 169 9.41 -8.90 -5.95
N GLY A 170 10.38 -9.31 -6.78
CA GLY A 170 10.64 -10.70 -7.13
C GLY A 170 9.73 -11.31 -8.19
N LEU A 171 8.78 -10.53 -8.74
CA LEU A 171 7.99 -10.91 -9.90
C LEU A 171 8.74 -10.62 -11.20
N THR A 172 8.47 -11.39 -12.25
CA THR A 172 8.83 -11.02 -13.61
C THR A 172 8.06 -9.76 -14.05
N HIS A 173 8.51 -9.13 -15.13
CA HIS A 173 7.83 -7.94 -15.67
C HIS A 173 6.36 -8.23 -16.02
N GLU A 174 6.11 -9.35 -16.69
CA GLU A 174 4.76 -9.78 -17.07
C GLU A 174 3.87 -10.08 -15.87
N GLU A 175 4.39 -10.79 -14.85
CA GLU A 175 3.65 -11.05 -13.60
C GLU A 175 3.30 -9.75 -12.85
N ALA A 176 4.24 -8.80 -12.82
CA ALA A 176 4.03 -7.49 -12.20
C ALA A 176 2.95 -6.69 -12.94
N GLU A 177 2.98 -6.65 -14.29
CA GLU A 177 1.95 -5.98 -15.09
C GLU A 177 0.57 -6.59 -14.88
N HIS A 178 0.46 -7.92 -14.82
CA HIS A 178 -0.80 -8.59 -14.53
C HIS A 178 -1.33 -8.21 -13.14
N LEU A 179 -0.50 -8.26 -12.11
CA LEU A 179 -0.90 -7.90 -10.75
C LEU A 179 -1.32 -6.43 -10.64
N ILE A 180 -0.62 -5.52 -11.33
CA ILE A 180 -0.98 -4.11 -11.45
C ILE A 180 -2.38 -3.98 -12.09
N GLY A 181 -2.63 -4.67 -13.20
CA GLY A 181 -3.92 -4.66 -13.88
C GLY A 181 -5.07 -5.12 -12.97
N GLU A 182 -4.84 -6.15 -12.14
CA GLU A 182 -5.79 -6.63 -11.14
C GLU A 182 -6.05 -5.56 -10.05
N VAL A 183 -5.00 -4.94 -9.50
CA VAL A 183 -5.13 -3.87 -8.49
C VAL A 183 -5.85 -2.65 -9.04
N LEU A 184 -5.55 -2.21 -10.28
CA LEU A 184 -6.24 -1.12 -10.94
C LEU A 184 -7.71 -1.44 -11.23
N THR A 185 -8.02 -2.70 -11.54
CA THR A 185 -9.40 -3.17 -11.71
C THR A 185 -10.15 -3.10 -10.37
N LEU A 186 -9.53 -3.56 -9.29
CA LEU A 186 -10.09 -3.46 -7.93
C LEU A 186 -10.32 -2.00 -7.51
N ASN A 187 -9.35 -1.11 -7.78
CA ASN A 187 -9.52 0.33 -7.53
C ASN A 187 -10.77 0.87 -8.23
N ARG A 188 -10.96 0.55 -9.52
CA ARG A 188 -12.09 1.05 -10.32
C ARG A 188 -13.44 0.40 -9.94
N THR A 189 -13.45 -0.90 -9.69
CA THR A 189 -14.71 -1.65 -9.47
C THR A 189 -15.20 -1.58 -8.03
N ARG A 190 -14.30 -1.50 -7.06
CA ARG A 190 -14.61 -1.37 -5.62
C ARG A 190 -14.49 0.06 -5.10
N GLY A 191 -13.96 1.00 -5.88
CA GLY A 191 -13.70 2.38 -5.45
C GLY A 191 -12.64 2.50 -4.36
N ILE A 192 -11.73 1.53 -4.22
CA ILE A 192 -10.71 1.55 -3.17
C ILE A 192 -9.62 2.57 -3.49
N THR A 193 -9.13 3.26 -2.47
CA THR A 193 -7.92 4.07 -2.55
C THR A 193 -6.70 3.17 -2.43
N VAL A 194 -5.62 3.44 -3.17
CA VAL A 194 -4.42 2.59 -3.14
C VAL A 194 -3.17 3.45 -2.89
N ILE A 195 -2.33 3.01 -1.97
CA ILE A 195 -0.98 3.54 -1.78
C ILE A 195 0.01 2.43 -2.05
N VAL A 196 0.96 2.65 -2.94
CA VAL A 196 1.95 1.65 -3.35
C VAL A 196 3.36 2.13 -3.02
N VAL A 197 4.12 1.33 -2.28
CA VAL A 197 5.57 1.50 -2.13
C VAL A 197 6.27 0.53 -3.06
N GLU A 198 7.07 1.05 -3.96
CA GLU A 198 7.90 0.24 -4.87
C GLU A 198 9.23 0.93 -5.17
N HIS A 199 10.20 0.16 -5.63
CA HIS A 199 11.54 0.65 -5.99
C HIS A 199 11.71 0.87 -7.49
N VAL A 200 10.87 0.25 -8.32
CA VAL A 200 10.96 0.30 -9.78
C VAL A 200 10.04 1.38 -10.31
N LEU A 201 10.60 2.55 -10.60
CA LEU A 201 9.85 3.74 -11.02
C LEU A 201 9.03 3.51 -12.29
N SER A 202 9.56 2.76 -13.28
CA SER A 202 8.84 2.48 -14.54
C SER A 202 7.55 1.68 -14.30
N VAL A 203 7.58 0.73 -13.38
CA VAL A 203 6.42 -0.08 -13.01
C VAL A 203 5.37 0.77 -12.29
N LEU A 204 5.81 1.62 -11.36
CA LEU A 204 4.92 2.55 -10.66
C LEU A 204 4.30 3.58 -11.60
N ALA A 205 5.08 4.16 -12.53
CA ALA A 205 4.60 5.19 -13.44
C ALA A 205 3.42 4.73 -14.32
N ALA A 206 3.33 3.42 -14.61
CA ALA A 206 2.20 2.85 -15.33
C ALA A 206 0.94 2.67 -14.45
N MET A 207 1.10 2.68 -13.14
CA MET A 207 0.04 2.36 -12.17
C MET A 207 -0.57 3.60 -11.49
N VAL A 208 0.25 4.62 -11.22
CA VAL A 208 -0.11 5.73 -10.35
C VAL A 208 -0.33 7.03 -11.13
N THR A 209 -1.22 7.86 -10.61
CA THR A 209 -1.44 9.22 -11.14
C THR A 209 -0.59 10.27 -10.43
N ARG A 210 -0.05 9.94 -9.26
CA ARG A 210 0.73 10.82 -8.41
C ARG A 210 1.80 10.06 -7.64
N LEU A 211 2.95 10.69 -7.47
CA LEU A 211 4.09 10.20 -6.69
C LEU A 211 4.41 11.18 -5.57
N VAL A 212 4.60 10.63 -4.37
CA VAL A 212 5.22 11.32 -3.23
C VAL A 212 6.62 10.74 -3.04
N VAL A 213 7.62 11.59 -2.94
CA VAL A 213 9.03 11.18 -2.81
C VAL A 213 9.55 11.53 -1.42
N LEU A 214 10.04 10.51 -0.72
CA LEU A 214 10.76 10.69 0.54
C LEU A 214 12.27 10.57 0.33
N ASN A 215 13.02 11.41 1.04
CA ASN A 215 14.47 11.28 1.18
C ASN A 215 14.89 11.73 2.59
N ASN A 216 15.70 10.93 3.28
CA ASN A 216 16.19 11.22 4.64
C ASN A 216 15.05 11.65 5.61
N GLY A 217 13.92 10.95 5.55
CA GLY A 217 12.76 11.20 6.40
C GLY A 217 11.93 12.43 6.03
N ARG A 218 12.21 13.12 4.93
CA ARG A 218 11.47 14.31 4.48
C ARG A 218 10.84 14.08 3.12
N MET A 219 9.72 14.73 2.88
CA MET A 219 9.11 14.79 1.55
C MET A 219 9.90 15.81 0.71
N ILE A 220 10.40 15.36 -0.44
CA ILE A 220 11.20 16.20 -1.35
C ILE A 220 10.47 16.51 -2.67
N ALA A 221 9.45 15.73 -3.04
CA ALA A 221 8.62 16.00 -4.21
C ALA A 221 7.22 15.38 -4.03
N ASP A 222 6.24 15.98 -4.70
CA ASP A 222 4.85 15.57 -4.78
C ASP A 222 4.27 16.04 -6.11
N GLY A 223 3.99 15.13 -7.03
CA GLY A 223 3.54 15.46 -8.38
C GLY A 223 3.24 14.25 -9.24
N THR A 224 2.96 14.47 -10.51
CA THR A 224 2.80 13.40 -11.48
C THR A 224 4.11 12.62 -11.68
N PRO A 225 4.05 11.35 -12.13
CA PRO A 225 5.26 10.58 -12.44
C PRO A 225 6.24 11.32 -13.37
N ARG A 226 5.69 12.08 -14.33
CA ARG A 226 6.51 12.86 -15.27
C ARG A 226 7.22 14.04 -14.60
N GLU A 227 6.53 14.78 -13.76
CA GLU A 227 7.12 15.91 -13.01
C GLU A 227 8.22 15.40 -12.07
N VAL A 228 7.93 14.35 -11.30
CA VAL A 228 8.86 13.75 -10.35
C VAL A 228 10.10 13.18 -11.04
N ALA A 229 9.95 12.56 -12.22
CA ALA A 229 11.09 11.98 -12.96
C ALA A 229 12.06 13.04 -13.50
N HIS A 230 11.62 14.31 -13.66
CA HIS A 230 12.43 15.41 -14.14
C HIS A 230 12.83 16.40 -13.02
N ASP A 231 12.45 16.14 -11.78
CA ASP A 231 12.82 16.99 -10.64
C ASP A 231 14.29 16.82 -10.29
N PRO A 232 15.14 17.88 -10.37
CA PRO A 232 16.56 17.80 -10.06
C PRO A 232 16.86 17.29 -8.64
N VAL A 233 15.99 17.64 -7.66
CA VAL A 233 16.14 17.20 -6.26
C VAL A 233 15.92 15.69 -6.14
N VAL A 234 14.95 15.15 -6.90
CA VAL A 234 14.67 13.72 -6.95
C VAL A 234 15.82 12.99 -7.65
N ILE A 235 16.29 13.50 -8.79
CA ILE A 235 17.42 12.93 -9.55
C ILE A 235 18.65 12.86 -8.65
N GLU A 236 19.00 13.95 -7.95
CA GLU A 236 20.14 14.00 -7.02
C GLU A 236 19.98 12.97 -5.88
N ALA A 237 18.77 12.82 -5.33
CA ALA A 237 18.49 11.88 -4.24
C ALA A 237 18.70 10.41 -4.63
N TYR A 238 18.45 10.05 -5.89
CA TYR A 238 18.61 8.68 -6.39
C TYR A 238 20.00 8.39 -6.97
N LEU A 239 20.59 9.34 -7.69
CA LEU A 239 21.87 9.14 -8.40
C LEU A 239 23.07 9.67 -7.59
N GLY A 240 22.83 10.46 -6.53
CA GLY A 240 23.84 11.12 -5.72
C GLY A 240 24.40 12.38 -6.39
N LYS A 241 25.04 13.24 -5.57
CA LYS A 241 25.54 14.57 -5.99
C LYS A 241 26.46 14.60 -7.23
N LYS A 242 27.14 13.47 -7.54
CA LYS A 242 28.06 13.40 -8.69
C LYS A 242 27.36 13.39 -10.05
N TYR A 243 26.08 13.00 -10.12
CA TYR A 243 25.34 12.91 -11.39
C TYR A 243 24.44 14.11 -11.66
N GLY A 244 23.99 14.83 -10.62
CA GLY A 244 23.21 16.07 -10.78
C GLY A 244 23.98 17.25 -11.37
N ALA A 245 25.31 17.16 -11.44
CA ALA A 245 26.16 18.20 -12.06
C ALA A 245 26.45 17.94 -13.56
N LEU A 246 25.89 16.85 -14.14
CA LEU A 246 26.12 16.46 -15.54
C LEU A 246 24.87 16.57 -16.42
N LEU A 247 23.73 17.03 -15.86
CA LEU A 247 22.49 17.37 -16.55
C LEU A 247 22.18 18.87 -16.44
#